data_1f0fb19d9ce2d02c07517d0d43181ce0
#
_entry.id   1f0fb19d9ce2d02c07517d0d43181ce0
#
_cell.length_a   1.000
_cell.length_b   1.000
_cell.length_c   1.000
_cell.angle_alpha   90.00
_cell.angle_beta   90.00
_cell.angle_gamma   90.00
#
_symmetry.space_group_name_H-M   'P 1'
#
loop_
_entity.id
_entity.type
_entity.pdbx_description
1 polymer ?
#
loop_
_entity_poly.entity_id
_entity_poly.type
_entity_poly.pdbx_seq_one_letter_code
_entity_poly.pdbx_strand_id
1 'polypeptide(L)'
;MRYDTKVEITMDLMDCREYIMTLPMVEECQPFDDDIVVYKICGKWFATIIFSRGNIIAVKCNPDRAVLLRDKYPSITPAWHYNKRHWNDLLVTALPDDIVEREIRHSYFTVIRKNVSPKALRQEVLAIAVQSGLEDDAVIPD
;
A
#
# COMPACT_ATOMS: atom_id res chain seq x y z
N MET A 1 -21.14 -22.47 -21.02
CA MET A 1 -20.74 -21.90 -20.61
C MET A 1 -20.52 -21.69 -19.85
N ARG A 2 -20.20 -21.47 -19.77
CA ARG A 2 -19.82 -20.99 -19.04
C ARG A 2 -19.30 -20.38 -18.80
N TYR A 3 -19.12 -20.02 -18.77
CA TYR A 3 -18.49 -19.30 -18.47
C TYR A 3 -17.82 -19.30 -17.77
N ASP A 4 -17.82 -19.44 -17.68
CA ASP A 4 -17.16 -19.41 -17.03
C ASP A 4 -16.40 -19.20 -16.72
N THR A 5 -16.54 -19.44 -17.24
CA THR A 5 -15.56 -18.90 -16.97
C THR A 5 -15.42 -17.89 -16.20
N LYS A 6 -15.06 -17.90 -15.53
CA LYS A 6 -14.93 -16.95 -14.64
C LYS A 6 -13.92 -16.02 -14.96
N VAL A 7 -14.30 -14.90 -15.36
CA VAL A 7 -13.42 -13.78 -15.40
C VAL A 7 -13.09 -13.47 -13.98
N GLU A 8 -11.86 -13.69 -13.62
CA GLU A 8 -11.43 -13.23 -12.35
C GLU A 8 -11.34 -11.75 -12.38
N ILE A 9 -12.14 -11.10 -11.57
CA ILE A 9 -12.09 -9.66 -11.42
C ILE A 9 -11.00 -9.37 -10.43
N THR A 10 -9.86 -8.86 -10.91
CA THR A 10 -8.77 -8.41 -10.07
C THR A 10 -8.90 -6.93 -9.81
N MET A 11 -8.22 -6.43 -8.78
CA MET A 11 -8.16 -5.01 -8.50
C MET A 11 -7.43 -4.27 -9.61
N ASP A 12 -7.91 -3.07 -9.91
CA ASP A 12 -7.17 -2.11 -10.73
C ASP A 12 -6.76 -0.93 -9.86
N LEU A 13 -6.15 0.09 -10.47
CA LEU A 13 -5.66 1.23 -9.71
C LEU A 13 -6.79 2.03 -9.06
N MET A 14 -7.97 2.08 -9.69
CA MET A 14 -9.10 2.78 -9.10
C MET A 14 -9.63 2.04 -7.88
N ASP A 15 -9.62 0.71 -7.90
CA ASP A 15 -9.98 -0.10 -6.74
C ASP A 15 -8.99 0.12 -5.60
N CYS A 16 -7.71 0.23 -5.91
CA CYS A 16 -6.70 0.56 -4.92
C CYS A 16 -6.97 1.92 -4.28
N ARG A 17 -7.30 2.91 -5.10
CA ARG A 17 -7.65 4.24 -4.61
C ARG A 17 -8.84 4.17 -3.67
N GLU A 18 -9.90 3.47 -4.07
CA GLU A 18 -11.10 3.33 -3.24
C GLU A 18 -10.75 2.72 -1.89
N TYR A 19 -9.95 1.66 -1.90
CA TYR A 19 -9.54 1.02 -0.67
C TYR A 19 -8.72 1.97 0.21
N ILE A 20 -7.72 2.62 -0.37
CA ILE A 20 -6.83 3.55 0.35
C ILE A 20 -7.63 4.67 1.00
N MET A 21 -8.64 5.19 0.30
CA MET A 21 -9.43 6.31 0.82
C MET A 21 -10.40 5.89 1.93
N THR A 22 -10.55 4.59 2.19
CA THR A 22 -11.26 4.12 3.38
C THR A 22 -10.39 4.14 4.63
N LEU A 23 -9.07 4.24 4.47
CA LEU A 23 -8.16 4.26 5.62
C LEU A 23 -8.24 5.60 6.34
N PRO A 24 -8.27 5.60 7.68
CA PRO A 24 -8.46 6.85 8.43
C PRO A 24 -7.36 7.87 8.18
N MET A 25 -7.76 9.12 8.02
CA MET A 25 -6.87 10.29 7.95
C MET A 25 -5.94 10.33 6.73
N VAL A 26 -6.25 9.57 5.68
CA VAL A 26 -5.44 9.56 4.47
C VAL A 26 -5.72 10.80 3.62
N GLU A 27 -4.65 11.39 3.10
CA GLU A 27 -4.71 12.48 2.13
C GLU A 27 -4.24 12.00 0.77
N GLU A 28 -4.97 12.38 -0.27
CA GLU A 28 -4.56 12.14 -1.66
C GLU A 28 -3.99 13.42 -2.23
N CYS A 29 -2.81 13.36 -2.83
CA CYS A 29 -2.12 14.54 -3.37
C CYS A 29 -1.57 14.26 -4.75
N GLN A 30 -1.50 15.31 -5.58
CA GLN A 30 -0.81 15.29 -6.86
C GLN A 30 0.31 16.34 -6.81
N PRO A 31 1.47 16.01 -6.23
CA PRO A 31 2.49 17.01 -5.93
C PRO A 31 3.25 17.54 -7.15
N PHE A 32 3.19 16.84 -8.28
CA PHE A 32 3.98 17.22 -9.46
C PHE A 32 3.10 17.51 -10.67
N ASP A 33 2.38 16.49 -11.16
CA ASP A 33 1.52 16.60 -12.33
C ASP A 33 0.41 15.54 -12.24
N ASP A 34 -0.37 15.41 -13.32
CA ASP A 34 -1.51 14.50 -13.36
C ASP A 34 -1.11 13.03 -13.41
N ASP A 35 0.16 12.72 -13.65
CA ASP A 35 0.63 11.35 -13.78
C ASP A 35 0.91 10.67 -12.43
N ILE A 36 1.18 11.46 -11.39
CA ILE A 36 1.62 10.93 -10.10
C ILE A 36 0.64 11.32 -9.00
N VAL A 37 0.09 10.30 -8.34
CA VAL A 37 -0.77 10.48 -7.17
C VAL A 37 -0.09 9.86 -5.97
N VAL A 38 0.00 10.63 -4.89
CA VAL A 38 0.63 10.21 -3.65
C VAL A 38 -0.40 10.18 -2.53
N TYR A 39 -0.37 9.14 -1.73
CA TYR A 39 -1.23 8.99 -0.56
C TYR A 39 -0.39 9.14 0.70
N LYS A 40 -0.87 10.00 1.61
CA LYS A 40 -0.14 10.38 2.82
C LYS A 40 -0.95 10.09 4.07
N ILE A 41 -0.23 9.81 5.14
CA ILE A 41 -0.79 9.81 6.48
C ILE A 41 0.06 10.75 7.35
N CYS A 42 -0.58 11.76 7.92
CA CYS A 42 0.10 12.81 8.69
C CYS A 42 1.28 13.41 7.91
N GLY A 43 1.08 13.67 6.62
CA GLY A 43 2.11 14.25 5.75
C GLY A 43 3.18 13.28 5.28
N LYS A 44 3.10 12.02 5.66
CA LYS A 44 4.12 11.01 5.30
C LYS A 44 3.58 10.11 4.19
N TRP A 45 4.37 9.89 3.16
CA TRP A 45 3.99 9.10 1.99
C TRP A 45 3.97 7.62 2.34
N PHE A 46 2.90 6.92 1.95
CA PHE A 46 2.84 5.47 2.12
C PHE A 46 2.42 4.72 0.86
N ALA A 47 1.90 5.40 -0.15
CA ALA A 47 1.54 4.77 -1.41
C ALA A 47 1.65 5.78 -2.55
N THR A 48 2.08 5.32 -3.72
CA THR A 48 2.24 6.17 -4.90
C THR A 48 1.79 5.43 -6.13
N ILE A 49 0.99 6.09 -6.95
CA ILE A 49 0.58 5.59 -8.27
C ILE A 49 1.19 6.50 -9.32
N ILE A 50 1.88 5.89 -10.30
CA ILE A 50 2.38 6.59 -11.47
C ILE A 50 1.65 6.00 -12.67
N PHE A 51 0.65 6.71 -13.17
CA PHE A 51 -0.27 6.16 -14.17
C PHE A 51 0.43 5.71 -15.45
N SER A 52 1.49 6.41 -15.86
CA SER A 52 2.25 6.05 -17.07
C SER A 52 2.98 4.72 -16.93
N ARG A 53 3.14 4.19 -15.72
CA ARG A 53 3.79 2.91 -15.49
C ARG A 53 2.82 1.71 -15.57
N GLY A 54 1.54 1.96 -15.81
CA GLY A 54 0.53 0.91 -15.87
C GLY A 54 -0.06 0.60 -14.50
N ASN A 55 -0.44 -0.65 -14.27
CA ASN A 55 -1.20 -1.05 -13.07
C ASN A 55 -0.28 -1.35 -11.88
N ILE A 56 0.57 -0.40 -11.55
CA ILE A 56 1.56 -0.57 -10.47
C ILE A 56 1.32 0.46 -9.37
N ILE A 57 1.31 0.01 -8.13
CA ILE A 57 1.31 0.89 -6.97
C ILE A 57 2.57 0.62 -6.14
N ALA A 58 3.25 1.68 -5.75
CA ALA A 58 4.42 1.57 -4.88
C ALA A 58 3.98 1.74 -3.44
N VAL A 59 4.40 0.83 -2.57
CA VAL A 59 4.06 0.85 -1.15
C VAL A 59 5.31 0.59 -0.31
N LYS A 60 5.34 1.19 0.88
CA LYS A 60 6.45 0.97 1.81
C LYS A 60 6.31 -0.40 2.46
N CYS A 61 7.45 -1.01 2.77
CA CYS A 61 7.47 -2.35 3.33
C CYS A 61 8.65 -2.53 4.28
N ASN A 62 8.45 -3.31 5.32
CA ASN A 62 9.55 -3.77 6.15
C ASN A 62 10.56 -4.50 5.26
N PRO A 63 11.88 -4.25 5.38
CA PRO A 63 12.87 -4.85 4.48
C PRO A 63 12.87 -6.38 4.46
N ASP A 64 12.72 -7.02 5.60
CA ASP A 64 12.71 -8.49 5.64
C ASP A 64 11.47 -9.06 4.97
N ARG A 65 10.32 -8.43 5.22
CA ARG A 65 9.07 -8.79 4.56
C ARG A 65 9.16 -8.56 3.05
N ALA A 66 9.80 -7.46 2.64
CA ALA A 66 9.94 -7.12 1.22
C ALA A 66 10.66 -8.22 0.46
N VAL A 67 11.75 -8.74 1.00
CA VAL A 67 12.52 -9.82 0.37
C VAL A 67 11.66 -11.07 0.22
N LEU A 68 10.94 -11.45 1.28
CA LEU A 68 10.08 -12.64 1.25
C LEU A 68 8.96 -12.52 0.23
N LEU A 69 8.36 -11.34 0.14
CA LEU A 69 7.28 -11.10 -0.82
C LEU A 69 7.77 -11.17 -2.25
N ARG A 70 8.93 -10.59 -2.54
CA ARG A 70 9.52 -10.61 -3.88
C ARG A 70 9.86 -12.04 -4.31
N ASP A 71 10.28 -12.87 -3.35
CA ASP A 71 10.58 -14.24 -3.61
C ASP A 71 9.30 -15.03 -3.90
N LYS A 72 8.24 -14.75 -3.18
CA LYS A 72 6.98 -15.47 -3.30
C LYS A 72 6.14 -15.04 -4.50
N TYR A 73 6.14 -13.75 -4.83
CA TYR A 73 5.28 -13.19 -5.87
C TYR A 73 6.12 -12.51 -6.95
N PRO A 74 6.18 -13.07 -8.17
CA PRO A 74 6.90 -12.41 -9.28
C PRO A 74 6.36 -11.02 -9.59
N SER A 75 5.10 -10.75 -9.22
CA SER A 75 4.44 -9.47 -9.46
C SER A 75 4.77 -8.42 -8.40
N ILE A 76 5.61 -8.76 -7.42
CA ILE A 76 6.11 -7.80 -6.43
C ILE A 76 7.59 -7.63 -6.66
N THR A 77 8.01 -6.40 -6.96
CA THR A 77 9.39 -6.09 -7.32
C THR A 77 9.89 -4.91 -6.50
N PRO A 78 11.22 -4.72 -6.40
CA PRO A 78 11.74 -3.53 -5.73
C PRO A 78 11.21 -2.27 -6.44
N ALA A 79 10.80 -1.29 -5.67
CA ALA A 79 10.22 -0.07 -6.22
C ALA A 79 11.25 0.68 -7.08
N TRP A 80 10.81 1.11 -8.25
CA TRP A 80 11.69 1.73 -9.22
C TRP A 80 12.11 3.14 -8.83
N HIS A 81 11.17 3.92 -8.25
CA HIS A 81 11.40 5.32 -7.92
C HIS A 81 11.80 5.59 -6.47
N TYR A 82 11.83 4.57 -5.64
CA TYR A 82 12.06 4.72 -4.21
C TYR A 82 13.21 3.86 -3.73
N ASN A 83 13.55 4.00 -2.46
CA ASN A 83 14.54 3.15 -1.82
C ASN A 83 14.08 1.69 -1.92
N LYS A 84 14.83 0.89 -2.67
CA LYS A 84 14.43 -0.48 -3.02
C LYS A 84 14.43 -1.43 -1.82
N ARG A 85 15.08 -1.06 -0.74
CA ARG A 85 15.08 -1.85 0.47
C ARG A 85 13.77 -1.72 1.23
N HIS A 86 13.14 -0.53 1.17
CA HIS A 86 11.97 -0.19 1.96
C HIS A 86 10.69 -0.03 1.15
N TRP A 87 10.74 -0.17 -0.17
CA TRP A 87 9.59 0.05 -1.03
C TRP A 87 9.46 -1.05 -2.07
N ASN A 88 8.22 -1.50 -2.27
CA ASN A 88 7.88 -2.48 -3.30
C ASN A 88 6.93 -1.87 -4.33
N ASP A 89 7.09 -2.31 -5.58
CA ASP A 89 6.09 -2.11 -6.63
C ASP A 89 5.19 -3.34 -6.68
N LEU A 90 3.89 -3.12 -6.64
CA LEU A 90 2.89 -4.18 -6.75
C LEU A 90 2.21 -4.06 -8.11
N LEU A 91 2.29 -5.11 -8.93
CA LEU A 91 1.50 -5.19 -10.15
C LEU A 91 0.12 -5.70 -9.76
N VAL A 92 -0.82 -4.77 -9.53
CA VAL A 92 -2.06 -5.09 -8.83
C VAL A 92 -2.99 -6.02 -9.61
N THR A 93 -2.92 -6.00 -10.93
CA THR A 93 -3.75 -6.86 -11.78
C THR A 93 -3.26 -8.31 -11.80
N ALA A 94 -2.06 -8.57 -11.28
CA ALA A 94 -1.47 -9.90 -11.27
C ALA A 94 -1.34 -10.49 -9.85
N LEU A 95 -1.98 -9.86 -8.88
CA LEU A 95 -1.94 -10.30 -7.48
C LEU A 95 -3.36 -10.54 -6.97
N PRO A 96 -3.53 -11.46 -6.01
CA PRO A 96 -4.81 -11.58 -5.32
C PRO A 96 -5.18 -10.26 -4.63
N ASP A 97 -6.46 -9.92 -4.65
CA ASP A 97 -6.94 -8.65 -4.09
C ASP A 97 -6.59 -8.51 -2.62
N ASP A 98 -6.74 -9.59 -1.85
CA ASP A 98 -6.43 -9.58 -0.42
C ASP A 98 -4.96 -9.30 -0.15
N ILE A 99 -4.07 -9.74 -1.04
CA ILE A 99 -2.64 -9.46 -0.92
C ILE A 99 -2.37 -7.99 -1.20
N VAL A 100 -3.00 -7.43 -2.24
CA VAL A 100 -2.84 -6.00 -2.54
C VAL A 100 -3.30 -5.15 -1.34
N GLU A 101 -4.49 -5.44 -0.83
CA GLU A 101 -5.03 -4.69 0.32
C GLU A 101 -4.16 -4.85 1.56
N ARG A 102 -3.68 -6.07 1.81
CA ARG A 102 -2.81 -6.33 2.95
C ARG A 102 -1.51 -5.52 2.87
N GLU A 103 -0.90 -5.45 1.68
CA GLU A 103 0.35 -4.74 1.53
C GLU A 103 0.15 -3.21 1.60
N ILE A 104 -0.98 -2.72 1.16
CA ILE A 104 -1.36 -1.32 1.35
C ILE A 104 -1.51 -1.03 2.85
N ARG A 105 -2.21 -1.87 3.61
CA ARG A 105 -2.35 -1.72 5.06
C ARG A 105 -1.01 -1.79 5.77
N HIS A 106 -0.17 -2.74 5.39
CA HIS A 106 1.17 -2.86 5.97
C HIS A 106 1.96 -1.57 5.78
N SER A 107 1.90 -0.99 4.59
CA SER A 107 2.57 0.28 4.30
C SER A 107 2.02 1.41 5.17
N TYR A 108 0.71 1.52 5.26
CA TYR A 108 0.02 2.52 6.07
C TYR A 108 0.47 2.47 7.53
N PHE A 109 0.40 1.29 8.16
CA PHE A 109 0.80 1.12 9.55
C PHE A 109 2.31 1.27 9.75
N THR A 110 3.11 0.80 8.81
CA THR A 110 4.56 0.94 8.88
C THR A 110 4.96 2.41 8.90
N VAL A 111 4.34 3.22 8.05
CA VAL A 111 4.63 4.66 8.01
C VAL A 111 4.17 5.34 9.30
N ILE A 112 3.01 4.97 9.82
CA ILE A 112 2.56 5.53 11.10
C ILE A 112 3.58 5.21 12.20
N ARG A 113 3.97 3.95 12.33
CA ARG A 113 4.86 3.51 13.39
C ARG A 113 6.28 4.09 13.29
N LYS A 114 6.76 4.28 12.08
CA LYS A 114 8.17 4.66 11.87
C LYS A 114 8.37 6.12 11.53
N ASN A 115 7.38 6.78 10.96
CA ASN A 115 7.59 8.10 10.40
C ASN A 115 6.72 9.19 11.01
N VAL A 116 5.63 8.86 11.68
CA VAL A 116 4.76 9.86 12.29
C VAL A 116 5.34 10.28 13.64
N SER A 117 5.49 11.57 13.83
CA SER A 117 5.99 12.17 15.07
C SER A 117 5.21 13.44 15.39
N PRO A 118 5.16 13.87 16.65
CA PRO A 118 5.78 13.24 17.83
C PRO A 118 5.08 11.94 18.25
N LYS A 119 5.64 11.27 19.23
CA LYS A 119 5.14 9.98 19.70
C LYS A 119 3.66 10.03 20.09
N ALA A 120 3.23 11.11 20.72
CA ALA A 120 1.83 11.26 21.13
C ALA A 120 0.90 11.24 19.92
N LEU A 121 1.26 11.95 18.85
CA LEU A 121 0.47 11.93 17.62
C LEU A 121 0.46 10.53 17.01
N ARG A 122 1.60 9.86 16.97
CA ARG A 122 1.69 8.50 16.45
C ARG A 122 0.76 7.55 17.19
N GLN A 123 0.74 7.62 18.51
CA GLN A 123 -0.11 6.77 19.33
C GLN A 123 -1.60 7.07 19.10
N GLU A 124 -1.94 8.33 18.96
CA GLU A 124 -3.32 8.75 18.69
C GLU A 124 -3.79 8.21 17.34
N VAL A 125 -2.97 8.36 16.30
CA VAL A 125 -3.31 7.91 14.95
C VAL A 125 -3.44 6.39 14.90
N LEU A 126 -2.52 5.66 15.57
CA LEU A 126 -2.61 4.20 15.67
C LEU A 126 -3.92 3.78 16.34
N ALA A 127 -4.31 4.46 17.41
CA ALA A 127 -5.55 4.13 18.11
C ALA A 127 -6.77 4.34 17.20
N ILE A 128 -6.79 5.43 16.45
CA ILE A 128 -7.87 5.71 15.50
C ILE A 128 -7.95 4.62 14.45
N ALA A 129 -6.81 4.23 13.86
CA ALA A 129 -6.77 3.20 12.83
C ALA A 129 -7.25 1.85 13.35
N VAL A 130 -6.79 1.45 14.54
CA VAL A 130 -7.19 0.17 15.15
C VAL A 130 -8.66 0.18 15.52
N GLN A 131 -9.16 1.29 16.06
CA GLN A 131 -10.56 1.42 16.43
C GLN A 131 -11.51 1.37 15.23
N SER A 132 -11.02 1.69 14.04
CA SER A 132 -11.81 1.58 12.82
C SER A 132 -11.99 0.14 12.36
N GLY A 133 -11.34 -0.82 13.02
CA GLY A 133 -11.43 -2.24 12.70
C GLY A 133 -10.31 -2.76 11.82
N LEU A 134 -9.30 -1.94 11.53
CA LEU A 134 -8.17 -2.36 10.70
C LEU A 134 -7.21 -3.24 11.48
N GLU A 135 -6.69 -4.27 10.81
CA GLU A 135 -5.61 -5.06 11.34
C GLU A 135 -4.30 -4.31 11.14
N ASP A 136 -3.45 -4.32 12.18
CA ASP A 136 -2.14 -3.68 12.11
C ASP A 136 -1.15 -4.63 11.41
N ASP A 137 -1.07 -4.50 10.10
CA ASP A 137 -0.22 -5.35 9.26
C ASP A 137 1.25 -4.96 9.29
N ALA A 138 1.63 -3.96 10.09
CA ALA A 138 3.03 -3.61 10.28
C ALA A 138 3.69 -4.51 11.31
N VAL A 139 2.90 -5.16 12.16
CA VAL A 139 3.43 -6.14 13.11
C VAL A 139 3.77 -7.40 12.32
N ILE A 140 5.02 -7.83 12.43
CA ILE A 140 5.49 -9.01 11.71
C ILE A 140 5.25 -10.22 12.59
N PRO A 141 4.49 -11.21 12.09
CA PRO A 141 4.32 -12.45 12.86
C PRO A 141 5.66 -13.17 12.99
N ASP A 142 5.89 -13.75 14.09
CA ASP A 142 7.11 -14.53 14.34
C ASP A 142 7.13 -15.82 13.54
#